data_814b0cf2df30621942c31adf0aaf88a2
#
_entry.id   814b0cf2df30621942c31adf0aaf88a2
#
_cell.length_a   1.000
_cell.length_b   1.000
_cell.length_c   1.000
_cell.angle_alpha   90.00
_cell.angle_beta   90.00
_cell.angle_gamma   90.00
#
_symmetry.space_group_name_H-M   'P 1'
#
loop_
_entity.id
_entity.type
_entity.pdbx_description
1 polymer ?
#
loop_
_entity_poly.entity_id
_entity_poly.type
_entity_poly.pdbx_seq_one_letter_code
_entity_poly.pdbx_strand_id
1 'polypeptide(L)'
;TITASPSLEVTKIASVTDEGDGVVGAGDMIKYAISVKNTGNLTLTNLTFTDTMTDGNGGALSLTIDPAFESTSNGSAPGTLKIGEVQTWNAYYTISSAAAQTGKVINSIIAVADPSGPSGLVSDTSDDGDDSDGNTENDATIVEMTSASSQTTIFPELEVIKSAVVSDTANDGNNLGDVITFFITIKNKGNIGLSGLTLTETFTDGNDQSLTLANPSFVSATNGSTSSTLAIGGVVTYTATFAIDQQSVDSGQVENSLVAIASTPGGTNDVRDTSDDPSTAVLDDSTIVTLVATPTLEVSKTVSVTDSDNNGVDLGDTITYTIVVTNTGDLTMSNVRVVDTLTDGNSSTLTLTSGPTLTSGNASSLAVSGTLTYQATFVINQQSVDSGSAVNNVSVSGETPKGITVTDVIDTPVVVNIPSSPSIDINKSVVITDNGDGVTGIGDIARYTITVQNTGNITLNNV
;
A
#
# COMPACT_ATOMS: atom_id res chain seq x y z
N THR A 1 -25.93 -81.00 -30.24
CA THR A 1 -25.40 -80.09 -29.23
C THR A 1 -24.98 -78.78 -29.93
N ILE A 2 -25.61 -77.66 -29.61
CA ILE A 2 -25.16 -76.37 -30.11
C ILE A 2 -23.93 -76.03 -29.22
N THR A 3 -22.78 -75.87 -29.87
CA THR A 3 -21.53 -75.45 -29.14
C THR A 3 -21.67 -74.01 -28.77
N ALA A 4 -21.40 -73.68 -27.51
CA ALA A 4 -21.33 -72.29 -27.00
C ALA A 4 -20.16 -71.55 -27.69
N SER A 5 -20.46 -70.46 -28.34
CA SER A 5 -19.51 -69.56 -29.00
C SER A 5 -19.85 -68.11 -28.70
N PRO A 6 -19.57 -67.64 -27.49
CA PRO A 6 -19.83 -66.24 -27.11
C PRO A 6 -18.78 -65.37 -27.80
N SER A 7 -19.22 -64.21 -28.30
CA SER A 7 -18.33 -63.17 -28.84
C SER A 7 -19.06 -61.83 -28.82
N LEU A 8 -18.29 -60.76 -28.77
CA LEU A 8 -18.79 -59.40 -28.94
C LEU A 8 -17.83 -58.64 -29.88
N GLU A 9 -18.35 -57.60 -30.47
CA GLU A 9 -17.65 -56.69 -31.36
C GLU A 9 -17.87 -55.25 -30.92
N VAL A 10 -16.83 -54.44 -30.84
CA VAL A 10 -16.87 -53.06 -30.38
C VAL A 10 -16.40 -52.14 -31.50
N THR A 11 -17.27 -51.19 -31.87
CA THR A 11 -16.88 -50.09 -32.77
C THR A 11 -16.99 -48.79 -32.06
N LYS A 12 -16.04 -47.88 -32.23
CA LYS A 12 -16.00 -46.59 -31.59
C LYS A 12 -15.71 -45.49 -32.61
N ILE A 13 -16.61 -44.57 -32.81
CA ILE A 13 -16.52 -43.49 -33.80
C ILE A 13 -16.49 -42.15 -33.06
N ALA A 14 -15.61 -41.25 -33.47
CA ALA A 14 -15.51 -39.90 -32.94
C ALA A 14 -16.22 -38.88 -33.82
N SER A 15 -16.80 -37.89 -33.17
CA SER A 15 -17.27 -36.64 -33.81
C SER A 15 -16.88 -35.46 -32.96
N VAL A 16 -16.47 -34.36 -33.56
CA VAL A 16 -16.05 -33.15 -32.85
C VAL A 16 -17.12 -32.10 -32.99
N THR A 17 -17.42 -31.44 -31.87
CA THR A 17 -18.20 -30.22 -31.83
C THR A 17 -17.27 -29.04 -31.64
N ASP A 18 -17.13 -28.22 -32.66
CA ASP A 18 -16.32 -27.00 -32.69
C ASP A 18 -17.06 -25.90 -31.90
N GLU A 19 -16.37 -25.27 -30.96
CA GLU A 19 -16.87 -24.13 -30.18
C GLU A 19 -16.98 -22.83 -30.99
N GLY A 20 -16.70 -22.88 -32.33
CA GLY A 20 -17.01 -21.81 -33.27
C GLY A 20 -15.81 -21.05 -33.84
N ASP A 21 -14.62 -21.54 -33.68
CA ASP A 21 -13.40 -20.96 -34.26
C ASP A 21 -13.03 -21.56 -35.62
N GLY A 22 -13.72 -22.63 -36.06
CA GLY A 22 -13.54 -23.30 -37.35
C GLY A 22 -12.36 -24.22 -37.43
N VAL A 23 -11.73 -24.59 -36.31
CA VAL A 23 -10.60 -25.51 -36.20
C VAL A 23 -10.85 -26.53 -35.10
N VAL A 24 -10.42 -27.76 -35.28
CA VAL A 24 -10.46 -28.78 -34.23
C VAL A 24 -9.27 -28.54 -33.29
N GLY A 25 -9.57 -28.04 -32.07
CA GLY A 25 -8.55 -27.54 -31.14
C GLY A 25 -8.94 -27.57 -29.67
N ALA A 26 -8.21 -26.80 -28.88
CA ALA A 26 -8.44 -26.69 -27.46
C ALA A 26 -9.80 -26.04 -27.15
N GLY A 27 -10.60 -26.65 -26.28
CA GLY A 27 -11.95 -26.24 -25.93
C GLY A 27 -13.04 -27.05 -26.62
N ASP A 28 -12.78 -27.61 -27.80
CA ASP A 28 -13.71 -28.43 -28.53
C ASP A 28 -14.05 -29.71 -27.79
N MET A 29 -15.23 -30.24 -28.06
CA MET A 29 -15.70 -31.46 -27.45
C MET A 29 -15.72 -32.61 -28.43
N ILE A 30 -14.95 -33.67 -28.14
CA ILE A 30 -15.03 -34.94 -28.84
C ILE A 30 -16.15 -35.78 -28.20
N LYS A 31 -17.10 -36.20 -29.01
CA LYS A 31 -18.05 -37.24 -28.67
C LYS A 31 -17.63 -38.56 -29.26
N TYR A 32 -17.47 -39.59 -28.45
CA TYR A 32 -17.24 -40.96 -28.85
C TYR A 32 -18.59 -41.73 -28.80
N ALA A 33 -19.07 -42.19 -29.92
CA ALA A 33 -20.18 -43.15 -30.03
C ALA A 33 -19.61 -44.57 -30.04
N ILE A 34 -19.86 -45.32 -28.98
CA ILE A 34 -19.39 -46.67 -28.76
C ILE A 34 -20.54 -47.63 -29.04
N SER A 35 -20.37 -48.52 -30.04
CA SER A 35 -21.35 -49.54 -30.39
C SER A 35 -20.81 -50.92 -29.98
N VAL A 36 -21.56 -51.62 -29.15
CA VAL A 36 -21.23 -52.98 -28.71
C VAL A 36 -22.25 -53.95 -29.25
N LYS A 37 -21.83 -54.90 -30.05
CA LYS A 37 -22.71 -55.91 -30.70
C LYS A 37 -22.38 -57.29 -30.15
N ASN A 38 -23.40 -58.05 -29.78
CA ASN A 38 -23.25 -59.45 -29.46
C ASN A 38 -23.23 -60.26 -30.78
N THR A 39 -22.03 -60.72 -31.20
CA THR A 39 -21.85 -61.51 -32.42
C THR A 39 -21.84 -63.02 -32.13
N GLY A 40 -21.91 -63.38 -30.84
CA GLY A 40 -21.96 -64.75 -30.37
C GLY A 40 -23.36 -65.38 -30.35
N ASN A 41 -23.42 -66.59 -29.83
CA ASN A 41 -24.65 -67.36 -29.70
C ASN A 41 -25.17 -67.51 -28.24
N LEU A 42 -24.65 -66.69 -27.33
CA LEU A 42 -25.12 -66.61 -25.95
C LEU A 42 -25.48 -65.17 -25.60
N THR A 43 -26.45 -64.96 -24.70
CA THR A 43 -26.71 -63.64 -24.12
C THR A 43 -25.53 -63.21 -23.29
N LEU A 44 -25.10 -61.96 -23.41
CA LEU A 44 -24.03 -61.32 -22.64
C LEU A 44 -24.64 -60.41 -21.55
N THR A 45 -24.01 -60.36 -20.38
CA THR A 45 -24.43 -59.53 -19.23
C THR A 45 -23.21 -58.85 -18.59
N ASN A 46 -23.46 -57.95 -17.66
CA ASN A 46 -22.37 -57.27 -16.93
C ASN A 46 -21.32 -56.58 -17.82
N LEU A 47 -21.78 -55.94 -18.90
CA LEU A 47 -20.91 -55.20 -19.80
C LEU A 47 -20.19 -54.09 -19.04
N THR A 48 -18.89 -54.08 -19.13
CA THR A 48 -18.01 -53.07 -18.52
C THR A 48 -17.02 -52.54 -19.56
N PHE A 49 -16.52 -51.32 -19.32
CA PHE A 49 -15.60 -50.64 -20.21
C PHE A 49 -14.30 -50.27 -19.49
N THR A 50 -13.17 -50.42 -20.20
CA THR A 50 -11.88 -49.88 -19.82
C THR A 50 -11.39 -48.98 -20.96
N ASP A 51 -11.33 -47.64 -20.69
CA ASP A 51 -10.89 -46.66 -21.67
C ASP A 51 -9.38 -46.38 -21.54
N THR A 52 -8.71 -46.22 -22.68
CA THR A 52 -7.31 -45.83 -22.76
C THR A 52 -7.18 -44.70 -23.75
N MET A 53 -6.84 -43.53 -23.26
CA MET A 53 -6.71 -42.30 -24.05
C MET A 53 -5.36 -41.67 -23.88
N THR A 54 -4.74 -41.25 -25.01
CA THR A 54 -3.45 -40.56 -25.00
C THR A 54 -3.47 -39.36 -25.94
N ASP A 55 -2.58 -38.42 -25.70
CA ASP A 55 -2.24 -37.39 -26.66
C ASP A 55 -1.26 -37.90 -27.74
N GLY A 56 -0.95 -37.04 -28.71
CA GLY A 56 -0.04 -37.41 -29.82
C GLY A 56 1.40 -37.73 -29.42
N ASN A 57 1.80 -37.41 -28.20
CA ASN A 57 3.12 -37.72 -27.61
C ASN A 57 3.08 -38.94 -26.67
N GLY A 58 1.90 -39.58 -26.50
CA GLY A 58 1.70 -40.71 -25.60
C GLY A 58 1.42 -40.33 -24.16
N GLY A 59 1.20 -39.07 -23.87
CA GLY A 59 0.76 -38.58 -22.56
C GLY A 59 -0.65 -39.07 -22.25
N ALA A 60 -0.88 -39.66 -21.04
CA ALA A 60 -2.17 -40.21 -20.67
C ALA A 60 -3.23 -39.09 -20.51
N LEU A 61 -4.39 -39.30 -21.07
CA LEU A 61 -5.58 -38.44 -20.96
C LEU A 61 -6.73 -39.23 -20.29
N SER A 62 -7.76 -38.51 -19.85
CA SER A 62 -8.98 -39.10 -19.27
C SER A 62 -10.21 -38.49 -19.87
N LEU A 63 -11.26 -39.28 -20.09
CA LEU A 63 -12.56 -38.77 -20.52
C LEU A 63 -13.10 -37.70 -19.56
N THR A 64 -13.78 -36.73 -20.14
CA THR A 64 -14.55 -35.72 -19.35
C THR A 64 -15.84 -36.31 -18.82
N ILE A 65 -16.46 -37.22 -19.60
CA ILE A 65 -17.64 -38.00 -19.23
C ILE A 65 -17.42 -39.43 -19.66
N ASP A 66 -17.48 -40.36 -18.71
CA ASP A 66 -17.37 -41.78 -18.92
C ASP A 66 -18.53 -42.34 -19.79
N PRO A 67 -18.38 -43.54 -20.43
CA PRO A 67 -19.39 -44.15 -21.28
C PRO A 67 -20.78 -44.25 -20.56
N ALA A 68 -21.76 -43.54 -21.08
CA ALA A 68 -23.12 -43.56 -20.63
C ALA A 68 -24.03 -44.22 -21.67
N PHE A 69 -24.96 -45.07 -21.22
CA PHE A 69 -25.90 -45.76 -22.08
C PHE A 69 -26.77 -44.78 -22.88
N GLU A 70 -26.90 -45.00 -24.19
CA GLU A 70 -27.69 -44.19 -25.11
C GLU A 70 -28.90 -44.95 -25.62
N SER A 71 -28.67 -46.13 -26.25
CA SER A 71 -29.74 -46.88 -26.88
C SER A 71 -29.45 -48.37 -27.03
N THR A 72 -30.47 -49.14 -27.38
CA THR A 72 -30.42 -50.57 -27.66
C THR A 72 -31.30 -50.94 -28.85
N SER A 73 -30.84 -51.86 -29.71
CA SER A 73 -31.59 -52.31 -30.88
C SER A 73 -32.72 -53.33 -30.57
N ASN A 74 -32.71 -53.96 -29.38
CA ASN A 74 -33.67 -55.01 -29.02
C ASN A 74 -34.25 -54.92 -27.61
N GLY A 75 -34.17 -53.73 -27.02
CA GLY A 75 -34.83 -53.35 -25.77
C GLY A 75 -34.33 -54.02 -24.49
N SER A 76 -33.11 -54.54 -24.49
CA SER A 76 -32.49 -55.07 -23.25
C SER A 76 -32.08 -53.93 -22.33
N ALA A 77 -31.99 -54.27 -21.05
CA ALA A 77 -31.42 -53.31 -20.06
C ALA A 77 -29.96 -52.97 -20.37
N PRO A 78 -29.46 -51.76 -20.01
CA PRO A 78 -28.05 -51.42 -20.19
C PRO A 78 -27.11 -52.48 -19.62
N GLY A 79 -26.12 -52.88 -20.40
CA GLY A 79 -25.15 -53.91 -20.04
C GLY A 79 -25.62 -55.35 -20.24
N THR A 80 -26.81 -55.60 -20.84
CA THR A 80 -27.31 -56.91 -21.25
C THR A 80 -27.55 -56.94 -22.75
N LEU A 81 -26.83 -57.80 -23.49
CA LEU A 81 -26.97 -57.92 -24.93
C LEU A 81 -27.50 -59.31 -25.30
N LYS A 82 -28.69 -59.43 -25.85
CA LYS A 82 -29.20 -60.65 -26.48
C LYS A 82 -28.40 -60.96 -27.75
N ILE A 83 -28.56 -62.16 -28.25
CA ILE A 83 -27.89 -62.59 -29.49
C ILE A 83 -28.22 -61.64 -30.65
N GLY A 84 -27.21 -61.11 -31.33
CA GLY A 84 -27.33 -60.15 -32.42
C GLY A 84 -27.71 -58.71 -32.01
N GLU A 85 -27.89 -58.42 -30.72
CA GLU A 85 -28.24 -57.10 -30.21
C GLU A 85 -27.05 -56.15 -30.23
N VAL A 86 -27.34 -54.85 -30.48
CA VAL A 86 -26.40 -53.77 -30.44
C VAL A 86 -26.85 -52.80 -29.35
N GLN A 87 -25.92 -52.40 -28.51
CA GLN A 87 -26.08 -51.26 -27.56
C GLN A 87 -25.11 -50.16 -27.92
N THR A 88 -25.60 -48.91 -27.84
CA THR A 88 -24.81 -47.73 -28.10
C THR A 88 -24.59 -46.93 -26.78
N TRP A 89 -23.38 -46.46 -26.59
CA TRP A 89 -22.97 -45.70 -25.46
C TRP A 89 -22.24 -44.42 -25.92
N ASN A 90 -22.34 -43.32 -25.18
CA ASN A 90 -21.67 -42.08 -25.53
C ASN A 90 -20.65 -41.71 -24.41
N ALA A 91 -19.43 -41.37 -24.82
CA ALA A 91 -18.42 -40.79 -23.95
C ALA A 91 -17.94 -39.47 -24.52
N TYR A 92 -17.42 -38.58 -23.65
CA TYR A 92 -17.01 -37.27 -24.10
C TYR A 92 -15.63 -36.90 -23.55
N TYR A 93 -14.89 -36.16 -24.36
CA TYR A 93 -13.63 -35.52 -23.96
C TYR A 93 -13.58 -34.09 -24.46
N THR A 94 -13.33 -33.14 -23.54
CA THR A 94 -13.02 -31.75 -23.92
C THR A 94 -11.53 -31.63 -24.17
N ILE A 95 -11.16 -31.22 -25.39
CA ILE A 95 -9.76 -31.12 -25.80
C ILE A 95 -9.05 -30.11 -24.91
N SER A 96 -8.05 -30.55 -24.13
CA SER A 96 -7.21 -29.68 -23.35
C SER A 96 -6.19 -28.96 -24.23
N SER A 97 -5.72 -27.78 -23.79
CA SER A 97 -4.67 -27.05 -24.50
C SER A 97 -3.39 -27.88 -24.66
N ALA A 98 -3.07 -28.74 -23.69
CA ALA A 98 -1.92 -29.64 -23.76
C ALA A 98 -2.10 -30.71 -24.84
N ALA A 99 -3.28 -31.33 -24.93
CA ALA A 99 -3.58 -32.33 -25.96
C ALA A 99 -3.60 -31.68 -27.35
N ALA A 100 -4.17 -30.50 -27.50
CA ALA A 100 -4.20 -29.79 -28.78
C ALA A 100 -2.80 -29.50 -29.33
N GLN A 101 -1.82 -29.21 -28.49
CA GLN A 101 -0.43 -28.96 -28.89
C GLN A 101 0.27 -30.21 -29.46
N THR A 102 -0.22 -31.42 -29.19
CA THR A 102 0.38 -32.66 -29.67
C THR A 102 -0.14 -33.08 -31.05
N GLY A 103 -1.12 -32.33 -31.57
CA GLY A 103 -1.68 -32.52 -32.91
C GLY A 103 -2.74 -33.60 -33.02
N LYS A 104 -2.95 -34.44 -32.03
CA LYS A 104 -4.01 -35.46 -32.04
C LYS A 104 -4.34 -36.02 -30.66
N VAL A 105 -5.52 -36.64 -30.58
CA VAL A 105 -5.96 -37.50 -29.48
C VAL A 105 -6.21 -38.89 -30.01
N ILE A 106 -5.69 -39.91 -29.31
CA ILE A 106 -5.82 -41.31 -29.65
C ILE A 106 -6.59 -42.00 -28.53
N ASN A 107 -7.69 -42.67 -28.84
CA ASN A 107 -8.52 -43.31 -27.83
C ASN A 107 -8.96 -44.72 -28.28
N SER A 108 -8.80 -45.69 -27.38
CA SER A 108 -9.26 -47.07 -27.56
C SER A 108 -10.04 -47.51 -26.32
N ILE A 109 -11.04 -48.33 -26.48
CA ILE A 109 -11.86 -48.83 -25.36
C ILE A 109 -11.95 -50.37 -25.43
N ILE A 110 -11.80 -51.04 -24.32
CA ILE A 110 -12.02 -52.49 -24.20
C ILE A 110 -13.39 -52.71 -23.53
N ALA A 111 -14.26 -53.44 -24.17
CA ALA A 111 -15.48 -53.92 -23.58
C ALA A 111 -15.35 -55.36 -23.11
N VAL A 112 -15.85 -55.69 -21.93
CA VAL A 112 -15.83 -57.00 -21.32
C VAL A 112 -17.24 -57.38 -20.86
N ALA A 113 -17.66 -58.58 -21.14
CA ALA A 113 -19.00 -59.08 -20.71
C ALA A 113 -18.98 -60.54 -20.29
N ASP A 114 -19.98 -60.94 -19.49
CA ASP A 114 -20.24 -62.30 -19.01
C ASP A 114 -21.21 -63.03 -19.93
N PRO A 115 -20.86 -64.11 -20.61
CA PRO A 115 -21.77 -64.97 -21.32
C PRO A 115 -22.72 -65.73 -20.39
N SER A 116 -23.98 -65.85 -20.76
CA SER A 116 -24.96 -66.66 -20.01
C SER A 116 -24.64 -68.17 -20.18
N GLY A 117 -23.72 -68.70 -19.33
CA GLY A 117 -23.30 -70.12 -19.40
C GLY A 117 -21.87 -70.33 -18.82
N PRO A 118 -21.35 -71.57 -18.89
CA PRO A 118 -20.06 -71.88 -18.26
C PRO A 118 -18.83 -71.42 -19.05
N SER A 119 -19.00 -70.48 -19.98
CA SER A 119 -17.89 -69.89 -20.76
C SER A 119 -17.21 -68.76 -19.94
N GLY A 120 -15.93 -68.54 -20.13
CA GLY A 120 -15.20 -67.39 -19.54
C GLY A 120 -15.65 -66.05 -20.11
N LEU A 121 -15.21 -64.95 -19.53
CA LEU A 121 -15.46 -63.58 -20.01
C LEU A 121 -15.12 -63.46 -21.52
N VAL A 122 -15.91 -62.68 -22.24
CA VAL A 122 -15.55 -62.23 -23.59
C VAL A 122 -15.19 -60.78 -23.57
N SER A 123 -14.23 -60.43 -24.39
CA SER A 123 -13.78 -59.02 -24.52
C SER A 123 -13.41 -58.71 -25.94
N ASP A 124 -13.51 -57.46 -26.30
CA ASP A 124 -13.06 -56.93 -27.56
C ASP A 124 -12.55 -55.50 -27.37
N THR A 125 -11.56 -55.13 -28.20
CA THR A 125 -11.02 -53.76 -28.24
C THR A 125 -11.70 -53.02 -29.39
N SER A 126 -12.05 -51.78 -29.20
CA SER A 126 -12.76 -50.99 -30.21
C SER A 126 -11.97 -50.86 -31.50
N ASP A 127 -12.68 -50.99 -32.58
CA ASP A 127 -12.36 -50.62 -33.93
C ASP A 127 -12.87 -49.20 -34.22
N ASP A 128 -12.18 -48.40 -35.02
CA ASP A 128 -12.61 -47.03 -35.34
C ASP A 128 -13.66 -46.96 -36.44
N GLY A 129 -13.95 -48.08 -37.07
CA GLY A 129 -14.96 -48.24 -38.13
C GLY A 129 -14.47 -47.77 -39.51
N ASP A 130 -13.20 -47.57 -39.71
CA ASP A 130 -12.60 -47.17 -40.97
C ASP A 130 -11.55 -48.22 -41.48
N ASP A 131 -12.02 -49.18 -42.27
CA ASP A 131 -11.15 -50.20 -42.88
C ASP A 131 -10.29 -49.65 -44.02
N SER A 132 -10.42 -48.39 -44.40
CA SER A 132 -9.73 -47.79 -45.54
C SER A 132 -8.26 -47.47 -45.27
N ASP A 133 -7.85 -47.44 -44.05
CA ASP A 133 -6.47 -47.20 -43.60
C ASP A 133 -5.60 -48.48 -43.62
N GLY A 134 -6.24 -49.63 -43.83
CA GLY A 134 -5.60 -50.92 -43.92
C GLY A 134 -5.57 -51.74 -42.63
N ASN A 135 -6.15 -51.20 -41.55
CA ASN A 135 -6.46 -51.92 -40.32
C ASN A 135 -7.98 -52.21 -40.27
N THR A 136 -8.35 -53.42 -39.95
CA THR A 136 -9.76 -53.89 -40.03
C THR A 136 -10.28 -54.38 -38.70
N GLU A 137 -9.47 -54.39 -37.67
CA GLU A 137 -9.85 -54.86 -36.33
C GLU A 137 -8.96 -54.21 -35.24
N ASN A 138 -9.57 -53.82 -34.13
CA ASN A 138 -8.90 -53.38 -32.89
C ASN A 138 -8.00 -52.15 -33.03
N ASP A 139 -8.32 -51.22 -33.88
CA ASP A 139 -7.57 -49.98 -33.99
C ASP A 139 -8.15 -48.80 -33.15
N ALA A 140 -7.27 -47.89 -32.81
CA ALA A 140 -7.65 -46.78 -31.97
C ALA A 140 -8.33 -45.66 -32.78
N THR A 141 -9.39 -45.09 -32.26
CA THR A 141 -10.04 -43.92 -32.84
C THR A 141 -9.12 -42.69 -32.68
N ILE A 142 -8.69 -42.13 -33.80
CA ILE A 142 -7.80 -40.97 -33.85
C ILE A 142 -8.62 -39.73 -34.23
N VAL A 143 -8.47 -38.67 -33.43
CA VAL A 143 -8.96 -37.32 -33.77
C VAL A 143 -7.75 -36.46 -34.04
N GLU A 144 -7.50 -36.16 -35.29
CA GLU A 144 -6.47 -35.21 -35.70
C GLU A 144 -6.93 -33.78 -35.40
N MET A 145 -6.06 -32.99 -34.78
CA MET A 145 -6.29 -31.57 -34.65
C MET A 145 -6.05 -30.94 -36.02
N THR A 146 -7.06 -30.24 -36.54
CA THR A 146 -6.84 -29.46 -37.74
C THR A 146 -5.93 -28.31 -37.37
N SER A 147 -4.65 -28.47 -37.62
CA SER A 147 -3.77 -27.34 -37.69
C SER A 147 -4.39 -26.37 -38.71
N ALA A 148 -5.02 -25.29 -38.26
CA ALA A 148 -4.84 -24.09 -39.04
C ALA A 148 -3.33 -24.04 -39.28
N SER A 149 -2.89 -23.92 -40.49
CA SER A 149 -1.47 -23.81 -40.87
C SER A 149 -0.94 -22.47 -40.36
N SER A 150 -0.91 -22.37 -39.08
CA SER A 150 -0.14 -21.45 -38.27
C SER A 150 0.10 -22.22 -36.95
N GLN A 151 1.36 -22.51 -36.66
CA GLN A 151 1.73 -22.67 -35.26
C GLN A 151 0.99 -21.56 -34.52
N THR A 152 0.05 -21.91 -33.65
CA THR A 152 -0.48 -20.93 -32.72
C THR A 152 0.71 -20.56 -31.87
N THR A 153 1.38 -19.47 -32.27
CA THR A 153 2.54 -18.98 -31.53
C THR A 153 2.03 -18.76 -30.12
N ILE A 154 2.53 -19.57 -29.18
CA ILE A 154 2.18 -19.39 -27.76
C ILE A 154 2.59 -17.97 -27.41
N PHE A 155 1.65 -17.17 -27.05
CA PHE A 155 1.83 -15.78 -26.67
C PHE A 155 1.33 -15.58 -25.25
N PRO A 156 2.17 -15.86 -24.25
CA PRO A 156 1.82 -15.61 -22.87
C PRO A 156 1.96 -14.12 -22.58
N GLU A 157 0.93 -13.53 -21.98
CA GLU A 157 0.91 -12.10 -21.65
C GLU A 157 0.09 -11.86 -20.39
N LEU A 158 0.64 -11.06 -19.47
CA LEU A 158 -0.07 -10.47 -18.34
C LEU A 158 -0.29 -8.98 -18.57
N GLU A 159 -1.37 -8.46 -18.02
CA GLU A 159 -1.63 -7.04 -17.86
C GLU A 159 -1.96 -6.79 -16.40
N VAL A 160 -1.22 -5.91 -15.75
CA VAL A 160 -1.42 -5.52 -14.35
C VAL A 160 -1.79 -4.06 -14.29
N ILE A 161 -2.97 -3.77 -13.73
CA ILE A 161 -3.44 -2.40 -13.51
C ILE A 161 -3.57 -2.20 -12.01
N LYS A 162 -3.07 -1.07 -11.52
CA LYS A 162 -3.14 -0.69 -10.12
C LYS A 162 -3.64 0.75 -9.98
N SER A 163 -4.64 0.95 -9.13
CA SER A 163 -5.20 2.26 -8.81
C SER A 163 -5.33 2.42 -7.30
N ALA A 164 -5.48 3.66 -6.84
CA ALA A 164 -5.65 3.96 -5.43
C ALA A 164 -6.88 4.84 -5.18
N VAL A 165 -7.52 4.63 -4.03
CA VAL A 165 -8.56 5.51 -3.49
C VAL A 165 -8.24 5.79 -2.04
N VAL A 166 -8.32 7.04 -1.63
CA VAL A 166 -8.17 7.46 -0.23
C VAL A 166 -9.53 7.63 0.40
N SER A 167 -9.70 7.06 1.60
CA SER A 167 -10.86 7.28 2.45
C SER A 167 -10.55 8.43 3.41
N ASP A 168 -10.76 9.65 2.93
CA ASP A 168 -10.69 10.89 3.72
C ASP A 168 -11.97 11.04 4.54
N THR A 169 -11.88 10.71 5.84
CA THR A 169 -13.04 10.73 6.75
C THR A 169 -13.32 12.08 7.35
N ALA A 170 -12.34 12.95 7.41
CA ALA A 170 -12.44 14.32 7.93
C ALA A 170 -12.82 15.33 6.84
N ASN A 171 -12.65 14.97 5.58
CA ASN A 171 -12.84 15.81 4.39
C ASN A 171 -11.92 17.06 4.42
N ASP A 172 -10.69 16.85 4.85
CA ASP A 172 -9.61 17.85 4.97
C ASP A 172 -8.42 17.56 4.03
N GLY A 173 -8.55 16.56 3.17
CA GLY A 173 -7.56 16.11 2.20
C GLY A 173 -6.82 14.87 2.66
N ASN A 174 -6.06 14.25 1.76
CA ASN A 174 -5.29 13.03 2.04
C ASN A 174 -4.21 13.32 3.09
N ASN A 175 -4.41 12.94 4.33
CA ASN A 175 -3.53 13.29 5.44
C ASN A 175 -3.35 12.15 6.47
N LEU A 176 -2.72 12.46 7.59
CA LEU A 176 -2.39 11.50 8.65
C LEU A 176 -3.64 10.79 9.19
N GLY A 177 -3.62 9.46 9.15
CA GLY A 177 -4.68 8.60 9.68
C GLY A 177 -5.74 8.20 8.65
N ASP A 178 -5.78 8.81 7.47
CA ASP A 178 -6.60 8.35 6.38
C ASP A 178 -6.12 7.01 5.85
N VAL A 179 -6.99 6.30 5.13
CA VAL A 179 -6.68 4.97 4.61
C VAL A 179 -6.66 5.00 3.08
N ILE A 180 -5.51 4.63 2.52
CA ILE A 180 -5.36 4.35 1.10
C ILE A 180 -5.75 2.90 0.86
N THR A 181 -6.64 2.66 -0.11
CA THR A 181 -6.94 1.34 -0.65
C THR A 181 -6.41 1.24 -2.06
N PHE A 182 -5.46 0.35 -2.30
CA PHE A 182 -4.97 -0.01 -3.61
C PHE A 182 -5.84 -1.12 -4.19
N PHE A 183 -6.29 -0.96 -5.42
CA PHE A 183 -7.03 -1.95 -6.21
C PHE A 183 -6.10 -2.47 -7.30
N ILE A 184 -5.92 -3.79 -7.33
CA ILE A 184 -5.01 -4.46 -8.25
C ILE A 184 -5.85 -5.39 -9.13
N THR A 185 -5.73 -5.24 -10.44
CA THR A 185 -6.38 -6.08 -11.44
C THR A 185 -5.32 -6.73 -12.30
N ILE A 186 -5.32 -8.07 -12.38
CA ILE A 186 -4.39 -8.86 -13.18
C ILE A 186 -5.19 -9.65 -14.21
N LYS A 187 -4.85 -9.50 -15.48
CA LYS A 187 -5.52 -10.13 -16.60
C LYS A 187 -4.54 -10.95 -17.43
N ASN A 188 -4.95 -12.14 -17.81
CA ASN A 188 -4.28 -12.91 -18.84
C ASN A 188 -4.73 -12.42 -20.23
N LYS A 189 -3.85 -11.71 -20.93
CA LYS A 189 -4.06 -11.22 -22.32
C LYS A 189 -3.51 -12.19 -23.35
N GLY A 190 -2.76 -13.17 -22.90
CA GLY A 190 -2.20 -14.21 -23.76
C GLY A 190 -3.22 -15.26 -24.16
N ASN A 191 -2.75 -16.20 -24.98
CA ASN A 191 -3.54 -17.31 -25.53
C ASN A 191 -3.28 -18.65 -24.82
N ILE A 192 -2.69 -18.64 -23.62
CA ILE A 192 -2.42 -19.83 -22.81
C ILE A 192 -2.78 -19.56 -21.34
N GLY A 193 -3.31 -20.58 -20.64
CA GLY A 193 -3.58 -20.48 -19.20
C GLY A 193 -2.29 -20.38 -18.40
N LEU A 194 -2.31 -19.56 -17.34
CA LEU A 194 -1.18 -19.26 -16.46
C LEU A 194 -1.43 -19.80 -15.05
N SER A 195 -0.36 -20.22 -14.37
CA SER A 195 -0.40 -20.76 -13.01
C SER A 195 0.74 -20.20 -12.15
N GLY A 196 0.69 -20.47 -10.84
CA GLY A 196 1.74 -20.03 -9.92
C GLY A 196 1.84 -18.51 -9.78
N LEU A 197 0.72 -17.78 -9.93
CA LEU A 197 0.69 -16.32 -9.78
C LEU A 197 1.26 -15.91 -8.43
N THR A 198 2.28 -15.07 -8.48
CA THR A 198 2.92 -14.43 -7.32
C THR A 198 2.96 -12.93 -7.51
N LEU A 199 2.82 -12.19 -6.41
CA LEU A 199 2.76 -10.73 -6.37
C LEU A 199 3.90 -10.20 -5.49
N THR A 200 4.63 -9.21 -6.00
CA THR A 200 5.69 -8.53 -5.26
C THR A 200 5.43 -7.04 -5.29
N GLU A 201 5.21 -6.45 -4.11
CA GLU A 201 4.98 -5.02 -3.92
C GLU A 201 6.30 -4.28 -3.69
N THR A 202 6.41 -3.10 -4.28
CA THR A 202 7.38 -2.07 -3.90
C THR A 202 6.60 -0.87 -3.44
N PHE A 203 6.72 -0.52 -2.15
CA PHE A 203 5.95 0.57 -1.55
C PHE A 203 6.90 1.50 -0.79
N THR A 204 6.93 2.76 -1.20
CA THR A 204 7.84 3.79 -0.68
C THR A 204 7.13 5.10 -0.41
N ASP A 205 7.77 5.93 0.40
CA ASP A 205 7.39 7.34 0.55
C ASP A 205 8.02 8.21 -0.57
N GLY A 206 7.72 9.50 -0.58
CA GLY A 206 8.22 10.44 -1.57
C GLY A 206 9.73 10.72 -1.52
N ASN A 207 10.45 10.10 -0.60
CA ASN A 207 11.92 10.15 -0.46
C ASN A 207 12.56 8.78 -0.73
N ASP A 208 11.86 7.86 -1.41
CA ASP A 208 12.29 6.49 -1.72
C ASP A 208 12.56 5.62 -0.47
N GLN A 209 12.03 6.00 0.69
CA GLN A 209 12.15 5.17 1.88
C GLN A 209 11.04 4.14 1.92
N SER A 210 11.40 2.88 2.21
CA SER A 210 10.43 1.78 2.25
C SER A 210 9.36 2.00 3.32
N LEU A 211 8.12 1.79 2.92
CA LEU A 211 6.95 1.72 3.79
C LEU A 211 6.46 0.28 3.91
N THR A 212 5.67 -0.01 4.96
CA THR A 212 5.12 -1.35 5.17
C THR A 212 3.69 -1.41 4.67
N LEU A 213 3.43 -2.20 3.63
CA LEU A 213 2.11 -2.50 3.12
C LEU A 213 1.72 -3.93 3.50
N ALA A 214 0.47 -4.16 3.89
CA ALA A 214 -0.05 -5.50 4.04
C ALA A 214 -0.08 -6.23 2.69
N ASN A 215 0.20 -7.55 2.69
CA ASN A 215 0.12 -8.34 1.47
C ASN A 215 -1.25 -8.18 0.79
N PRO A 216 -1.31 -8.10 -0.55
CA PRO A 216 -2.56 -8.02 -1.27
C PRO A 216 -3.52 -9.17 -0.94
N SER A 217 -4.76 -8.83 -0.61
CA SER A 217 -5.83 -9.77 -0.30
C SER A 217 -6.64 -10.05 -1.56
N PHE A 218 -6.85 -11.34 -1.87
CA PHE A 218 -7.69 -11.77 -2.99
C PHE A 218 -9.15 -11.32 -2.81
N VAL A 219 -9.75 -10.78 -3.87
CA VAL A 219 -11.14 -10.30 -3.88
C VAL A 219 -12.00 -11.17 -4.78
N SER A 220 -11.63 -11.32 -6.06
CA SER A 220 -12.45 -12.06 -7.03
C SER A 220 -11.63 -12.60 -8.21
N ALA A 221 -12.22 -13.55 -8.93
CA ALA A 221 -11.69 -14.07 -10.18
C ALA A 221 -12.80 -14.36 -11.19
N THR A 222 -12.48 -14.35 -12.49
CA THR A 222 -13.39 -14.63 -13.60
C THR A 222 -12.89 -15.77 -14.46
N ASN A 223 -13.74 -16.32 -15.35
CA ASN A 223 -13.40 -17.34 -16.36
C ASN A 223 -12.72 -18.59 -15.78
N GLY A 224 -13.12 -19.05 -14.59
CA GLY A 224 -12.48 -20.21 -13.95
C GLY A 224 -11.09 -19.95 -13.37
N SER A 225 -10.62 -18.71 -13.35
CA SER A 225 -9.38 -18.33 -12.66
C SER A 225 -9.53 -18.42 -11.14
N THR A 226 -8.41 -18.47 -10.44
CA THR A 226 -8.33 -18.49 -8.96
C THR A 226 -7.29 -17.49 -8.48
N SER A 227 -7.06 -17.39 -7.18
CA SER A 227 -6.00 -16.54 -6.62
C SER A 227 -4.58 -16.89 -7.10
N SER A 228 -4.37 -18.03 -7.75
CA SER A 228 -3.03 -18.49 -8.19
C SER A 228 -3.00 -18.93 -9.65
N THR A 229 -4.14 -18.90 -10.36
CA THR A 229 -4.23 -19.32 -11.76
C THR A 229 -5.03 -18.31 -12.57
N LEU A 230 -4.66 -18.11 -13.84
CA LEU A 230 -5.36 -17.24 -14.78
C LEU A 230 -5.70 -18.05 -16.05
N ALA A 231 -6.98 -18.34 -16.26
CA ALA A 231 -7.47 -18.86 -17.53
C ALA A 231 -7.27 -17.83 -18.65
N ILE A 232 -7.36 -18.25 -19.91
CA ILE A 232 -7.30 -17.34 -21.07
C ILE A 232 -8.40 -16.27 -20.92
N GLY A 233 -8.04 -14.98 -21.02
CA GLY A 233 -8.95 -13.87 -20.80
C GLY A 233 -9.45 -13.72 -19.37
N GLY A 234 -8.96 -14.55 -18.43
CA GLY A 234 -9.30 -14.50 -17.01
C GLY A 234 -8.74 -13.26 -16.33
N VAL A 235 -9.48 -12.77 -15.33
CA VAL A 235 -9.11 -11.62 -14.51
C VAL A 235 -9.15 -12.02 -13.06
N VAL A 236 -8.15 -11.61 -12.28
CA VAL A 236 -8.13 -11.70 -10.82
C VAL A 236 -7.93 -10.32 -10.22
N THR A 237 -8.61 -10.07 -9.10
CA THR A 237 -8.53 -8.79 -8.40
C THR A 237 -8.08 -8.98 -6.97
N TYR A 238 -7.27 -8.02 -6.49
CA TYR A 238 -6.78 -7.95 -5.12
C TYR A 238 -6.95 -6.54 -4.58
N THR A 239 -6.89 -6.40 -3.26
CA THR A 239 -6.80 -5.11 -2.57
C THR A 239 -5.71 -5.15 -1.52
N ALA A 240 -5.04 -4.00 -1.33
CA ALA A 240 -4.12 -3.76 -0.23
C ALA A 240 -4.45 -2.41 0.40
N THR A 241 -4.27 -2.28 1.72
CA THR A 241 -4.59 -1.05 2.44
C THR A 241 -3.39 -0.54 3.21
N PHE A 242 -3.30 0.78 3.31
CA PHE A 242 -2.29 1.49 4.08
C PHE A 242 -2.93 2.64 4.85
N ALA A 243 -2.72 2.70 6.16
CA ALA A 243 -3.06 3.89 6.94
C ALA A 243 -1.92 4.89 6.83
N ILE A 244 -2.22 6.11 6.35
CA ILE A 244 -1.24 7.16 6.15
C ILE A 244 -0.57 7.48 7.49
N ASP A 245 0.74 7.34 7.54
CA ASP A 245 1.58 7.58 8.70
C ASP A 245 2.35 8.91 8.59
N GLN A 246 3.03 9.30 9.67
CA GLN A 246 3.78 10.55 9.71
C GLN A 246 4.94 10.58 8.70
N GLN A 247 5.61 9.44 8.47
CA GLN A 247 6.68 9.36 7.49
C GLN A 247 6.19 9.72 6.08
N SER A 248 5.02 9.19 5.70
CA SER A 248 4.39 9.47 4.42
C SER A 248 3.98 10.94 4.29
N VAL A 249 3.36 11.52 5.34
CA VAL A 249 2.96 12.94 5.36
C VAL A 249 4.18 13.84 5.23
N ASP A 250 5.24 13.56 5.97
CA ASP A 250 6.50 14.32 5.93
C ASP A 250 7.17 14.28 4.54
N SER A 251 7.02 13.18 3.80
CA SER A 251 7.53 13.05 2.43
C SER A 251 6.61 13.69 1.38
N GLY A 252 5.31 13.87 1.69
CA GLY A 252 4.28 14.49 0.86
C GLY A 252 3.65 13.60 -0.20
N GLN A 253 4.02 12.32 -0.27
CA GLN A 253 3.39 11.33 -1.15
C GLN A 253 3.76 9.91 -0.73
N VAL A 254 2.99 8.94 -1.22
CA VAL A 254 3.38 7.53 -1.26
C VAL A 254 3.34 7.03 -2.69
N GLU A 255 4.19 6.05 -2.99
CA GLU A 255 4.36 5.47 -4.30
C GLU A 255 4.33 3.95 -4.20
N ASN A 256 3.48 3.30 -5.01
CA ASN A 256 3.30 1.87 -4.99
C ASN A 256 3.33 1.27 -6.39
N SER A 257 4.22 0.31 -6.60
CA SER A 257 4.26 -0.52 -7.79
C SER A 257 4.17 -2.00 -7.42
N LEU A 258 3.65 -2.82 -8.32
CA LEU A 258 3.49 -4.26 -8.12
C LEU A 258 4.02 -5.00 -9.34
N VAL A 259 4.80 -6.05 -9.11
CA VAL A 259 5.19 -7.01 -10.15
C VAL A 259 4.41 -8.30 -9.95
N ALA A 260 3.65 -8.70 -10.96
CA ALA A 260 3.02 -10.01 -11.04
C ALA A 260 3.87 -10.96 -11.90
N ILE A 261 4.06 -12.18 -11.42
CA ILE A 261 4.79 -13.24 -12.11
C ILE A 261 3.92 -14.49 -12.13
N ALA A 262 3.85 -15.17 -13.28
CA ALA A 262 3.15 -16.42 -13.44
C ALA A 262 3.95 -17.37 -14.35
N SER A 263 3.49 -18.62 -14.47
CA SER A 263 4.12 -19.66 -15.28
C SER A 263 3.18 -20.18 -16.34
N THR A 264 3.70 -20.41 -17.54
CA THR A 264 3.03 -21.21 -18.58
C THR A 264 3.05 -22.70 -18.21
N PRO A 265 2.22 -23.54 -18.81
CA PRO A 265 2.33 -24.99 -18.66
C PRO A 265 3.72 -25.49 -19.09
N GLY A 266 4.48 -26.04 -18.12
CA GLY A 266 5.86 -26.51 -18.32
C GLY A 266 6.94 -25.41 -18.21
N GLY A 267 6.58 -24.14 -18.07
CA GLY A 267 7.48 -23.05 -17.75
C GLY A 267 7.60 -22.81 -16.26
N THR A 268 8.48 -21.89 -15.85
CA THR A 268 8.64 -21.47 -14.47
C THR A 268 8.94 -19.98 -14.44
N ASN A 269 8.03 -19.16 -13.87
CA ASN A 269 8.16 -17.71 -13.74
C ASN A 269 8.53 -17.01 -15.07
N ASP A 270 7.94 -17.48 -16.15
CA ASP A 270 8.29 -17.08 -17.51
C ASP A 270 7.40 -15.95 -18.07
N VAL A 271 6.37 -15.54 -17.32
CA VAL A 271 5.49 -14.44 -17.67
C VAL A 271 5.45 -13.45 -16.53
N ARG A 272 5.68 -12.18 -16.81
CA ARG A 272 5.69 -11.11 -15.81
C ARG A 272 5.17 -9.81 -16.39
N ASP A 273 4.63 -8.98 -15.51
CA ASP A 273 4.22 -7.62 -15.83
C ASP A 273 4.34 -6.75 -14.58
N THR A 274 4.60 -5.45 -14.80
CA THR A 274 4.63 -4.44 -13.74
C THR A 274 3.34 -3.62 -13.83
N SER A 275 2.81 -3.21 -12.70
CA SER A 275 1.54 -2.48 -12.67
C SER A 275 1.60 -1.12 -13.37
N ASP A 276 0.55 -0.82 -14.14
CA ASP A 276 0.28 0.48 -14.72
C ASP A 276 -0.70 1.28 -13.85
N ASP A 277 -0.45 2.58 -13.66
CA ASP A 277 -1.43 3.51 -13.14
C ASP A 277 -2.39 3.94 -14.26
N PRO A 278 -3.68 3.60 -14.21
CA PRO A 278 -4.63 3.93 -15.27
C PRO A 278 -4.92 5.44 -15.39
N SER A 279 -4.43 6.27 -14.48
CA SER A 279 -4.56 7.73 -14.54
C SER A 279 -3.51 8.38 -15.42
N THR A 280 -2.48 7.66 -15.83
CA THR A 280 -1.40 8.14 -16.69
C THR A 280 -1.43 7.42 -18.05
N ALA A 281 -0.56 7.84 -18.98
CA ALA A 281 -0.34 7.16 -20.26
C ALA A 281 1.03 6.46 -20.30
N VAL A 282 1.73 6.43 -19.18
CA VAL A 282 3.03 5.77 -19.04
C VAL A 282 2.80 4.31 -18.67
N LEU A 283 3.52 3.40 -19.29
CA LEU A 283 3.46 1.96 -19.00
C LEU A 283 4.45 1.63 -17.88
N ASP A 284 4.14 0.60 -17.11
CA ASP A 284 4.96 0.10 -16.00
C ASP A 284 5.24 1.17 -14.93
N ASP A 285 4.32 2.12 -14.73
CA ASP A 285 4.49 3.21 -13.77
C ASP A 285 3.84 2.92 -12.41
N SER A 286 4.35 3.60 -11.41
CA SER A 286 3.87 3.46 -10.04
C SER A 286 2.58 4.25 -9.82
N THR A 287 1.68 3.72 -9.00
CA THR A 287 0.52 4.45 -8.50
C THR A 287 0.96 5.41 -7.39
N ILE A 288 0.82 6.71 -7.63
CA ILE A 288 1.22 7.78 -6.71
C ILE A 288 0.00 8.39 -6.03
N VAL A 289 0.04 8.49 -4.70
CA VAL A 289 -0.94 9.24 -3.90
C VAL A 289 -0.24 10.44 -3.27
N THR A 290 -0.61 11.65 -3.70
CA THR A 290 -0.13 12.90 -3.10
C THR A 290 -0.85 13.18 -1.81
N LEU A 291 -0.10 13.59 -0.78
CA LEU A 291 -0.59 13.91 0.55
C LEU A 291 -0.58 15.43 0.76
N VAL A 292 -1.57 15.92 1.48
CA VAL A 292 -1.73 17.34 1.81
C VAL A 292 -1.23 17.59 3.23
N ALA A 293 -0.48 18.67 3.41
CA ALA A 293 0.04 19.06 4.70
C ALA A 293 -0.09 20.57 4.93
N THR A 294 -0.41 20.95 6.16
CA THR A 294 -0.56 22.33 6.65
C THR A 294 0.41 22.58 7.80
N PRO A 295 1.66 22.93 7.51
CA PRO A 295 2.66 23.15 8.55
C PRO A 295 2.40 24.46 9.30
N THR A 296 2.31 24.39 10.61
CA THR A 296 2.14 25.56 11.48
C THR A 296 2.95 25.41 12.78
N LEU A 297 3.43 26.55 13.29
CA LEU A 297 4.02 26.68 14.61
C LEU A 297 3.21 27.68 15.41
N GLU A 298 3.18 27.53 16.72
CA GLU A 298 2.61 28.49 17.66
C GLU A 298 3.63 28.76 18.74
N VAL A 299 3.85 30.06 19.04
CA VAL A 299 4.70 30.51 20.16
C VAL A 299 3.90 31.20 21.23
N SER A 300 4.09 30.79 22.47
CA SER A 300 3.53 31.44 23.65
C SER A 300 4.65 31.83 24.62
N LYS A 301 4.36 32.83 25.45
CA LYS A 301 5.33 33.37 26.40
C LYS A 301 4.67 33.75 27.70
N THR A 302 5.29 33.35 28.81
CA THR A 302 4.91 33.74 30.18
C THR A 302 6.11 34.37 30.87
N VAL A 303 5.82 35.11 31.94
CA VAL A 303 6.83 35.85 32.72
C VAL A 303 6.65 35.65 34.21
N SER A 304 7.75 35.60 34.92
CA SER A 304 7.80 35.73 36.40
C SER A 304 8.90 36.70 36.81
N VAL A 305 8.73 37.38 37.90
CA VAL A 305 9.74 38.26 38.50
C VAL A 305 10.14 37.70 39.85
N THR A 306 11.43 37.60 40.07
CA THR A 306 12.03 37.26 41.36
C THR A 306 12.49 38.58 42.00
N ASP A 307 11.77 39.05 43.02
CA ASP A 307 12.12 40.18 43.87
C ASP A 307 13.14 39.70 44.88
N SER A 308 14.35 40.23 44.77
CA SER A 308 15.54 39.74 45.52
C SER A 308 15.64 40.25 46.96
N ASP A 309 14.96 41.37 47.26
CA ASP A 309 15.02 42.07 48.56
C ASP A 309 13.66 42.29 49.23
N ASN A 310 12.57 41.78 48.61
CA ASN A 310 11.18 41.90 49.09
C ASN A 310 10.64 43.36 49.20
N ASN A 311 11.08 44.23 48.31
CA ASN A 311 10.66 45.60 48.29
C ASN A 311 9.75 45.99 47.10
N GLY A 312 9.50 45.05 46.19
CA GLY A 312 8.71 45.21 44.96
C GLY A 312 9.61 45.13 43.72
N VAL A 313 8.99 45.24 42.53
CA VAL A 313 9.71 45.11 41.24
C VAL A 313 10.58 46.36 41.02
N ASP A 314 11.91 46.25 41.12
CA ASP A 314 12.86 47.35 40.96
C ASP A 314 14.24 46.95 40.42
N LEU A 315 15.23 47.84 40.57
CA LEU A 315 16.58 47.67 40.09
C LEU A 315 17.26 46.49 40.77
N GLY A 316 17.75 45.52 39.97
CA GLY A 316 18.48 44.33 40.42
C GLY A 316 17.63 43.07 40.50
N ASP A 317 16.32 43.18 40.42
CA ASP A 317 15.41 42.03 40.34
C ASP A 317 15.59 41.29 39.03
N THR A 318 15.17 40.01 39.04
CA THR A 318 15.33 39.15 37.88
C THR A 318 13.96 38.84 37.26
N ILE A 319 13.77 39.26 36.01
CA ILE A 319 12.67 38.83 35.15
C ILE A 319 13.07 37.53 34.47
N THR A 320 12.23 36.50 34.60
CA THR A 320 12.37 35.21 33.91
C THR A 320 11.25 35.04 32.90
N TYR A 321 11.58 34.89 31.64
CA TYR A 321 10.67 34.58 30.54
C TYR A 321 10.71 33.10 30.25
N THR A 322 9.54 32.45 30.20
CA THR A 322 9.37 31.07 29.71
C THR A 322 8.66 31.12 28.36
N ILE A 323 9.30 30.61 27.32
CA ILE A 323 8.83 30.58 25.94
C ILE A 323 8.50 29.14 25.58
N VAL A 324 7.28 28.88 25.12
CA VAL A 324 6.85 27.57 24.65
C VAL A 324 6.55 27.65 23.16
N VAL A 325 7.18 26.81 22.38
CA VAL A 325 6.92 26.64 20.96
C VAL A 325 6.21 25.30 20.77
N THR A 326 5.06 25.32 20.12
CA THR A 326 4.26 24.13 19.82
C THR A 326 4.19 23.93 18.32
N ASN A 327 4.42 22.70 17.85
CA ASN A 327 4.09 22.31 16.48
C ASN A 327 2.59 22.01 16.41
N THR A 328 1.82 22.94 15.87
CA THR A 328 0.37 22.83 15.70
C THR A 328 -0.02 22.35 14.31
N GLY A 329 0.96 22.17 13.42
CA GLY A 329 0.78 21.62 12.09
C GLY A 329 0.87 20.10 12.06
N ASP A 330 0.89 19.55 10.87
CA ASP A 330 0.85 18.12 10.56
C ASP A 330 2.19 17.56 10.00
N LEU A 331 3.23 18.42 9.88
CA LEU A 331 4.58 18.02 9.49
C LEU A 331 5.53 18.06 10.69
N THR A 332 6.49 17.14 10.71
CA THR A 332 7.64 17.21 11.64
C THR A 332 8.48 18.45 11.30
N MET A 333 8.78 19.29 12.30
CA MET A 333 9.63 20.46 12.12
C MET A 333 11.06 20.19 12.55
N SER A 334 12.00 20.80 11.83
CA SER A 334 13.42 20.78 12.16
C SER A 334 13.98 22.18 12.28
N ASN A 335 15.22 22.30 12.79
CA ASN A 335 15.95 23.57 12.88
C ASN A 335 15.14 24.70 13.56
N VAL A 336 14.35 24.34 14.58
CA VAL A 336 13.50 25.34 15.28
C VAL A 336 14.40 26.34 16.01
N ARG A 337 14.18 27.63 15.72
CA ARG A 337 14.93 28.76 16.29
C ARG A 337 13.97 29.76 16.91
N VAL A 338 14.39 30.29 18.06
CA VAL A 338 13.69 31.35 18.78
C VAL A 338 14.53 32.61 18.72
N VAL A 339 13.91 33.70 18.34
CA VAL A 339 14.48 35.06 18.41
C VAL A 339 13.69 35.87 19.44
N ASP A 340 14.36 36.32 20.49
CA ASP A 340 13.79 37.06 21.60
C ASP A 340 14.31 38.50 21.56
N THR A 341 13.42 39.47 21.52
CA THR A 341 13.72 40.89 21.44
C THR A 341 13.16 41.63 22.67
N LEU A 342 14.08 42.23 23.46
CA LEU A 342 13.74 42.96 24.66
C LEU A 342 13.99 44.45 24.44
N THR A 343 13.00 45.27 24.80
CA THR A 343 13.09 46.74 24.77
C THR A 343 12.62 47.34 26.07
N ASP A 344 13.01 48.56 26.35
CA ASP A 344 12.45 49.37 27.44
C ASP A 344 11.12 49.99 27.03
N GLY A 345 10.47 50.71 27.96
CA GLY A 345 9.18 51.38 27.74
C GLY A 345 9.21 52.49 26.67
N ASN A 346 10.41 52.96 26.29
CA ASN A 346 10.64 53.94 25.22
C ASN A 346 11.07 53.29 23.91
N SER A 347 10.95 51.95 23.77
CA SER A 347 11.36 51.14 22.62
C SER A 347 12.87 51.10 22.34
N SER A 348 13.70 51.48 23.31
CA SER A 348 15.14 51.30 23.18
C SER A 348 15.55 49.88 23.55
N THR A 349 16.52 49.33 22.86
CA THR A 349 16.95 47.92 23.04
C THR A 349 17.51 47.69 24.45
N LEU A 350 17.05 46.65 25.12
CA LEU A 350 17.64 46.07 26.32
C LEU A 350 18.33 44.73 25.93
N THR A 351 19.38 44.38 26.67
CA THR A 351 20.09 43.13 26.46
C THR A 351 19.69 42.11 27.53
N LEU A 352 19.20 40.94 27.11
CA LEU A 352 18.95 39.82 28.01
C LEU A 352 20.22 39.48 28.82
N THR A 353 20.05 39.14 30.07
CA THR A 353 21.13 38.67 30.94
C THR A 353 21.57 37.26 30.53
N SER A 354 20.58 36.41 30.10
CA SER A 354 20.81 35.05 29.68
C SER A 354 19.70 34.57 28.73
N GLY A 355 20.04 33.71 27.80
CA GLY A 355 19.12 32.98 26.90
C GLY A 355 18.70 33.77 25.63
N PRO A 356 17.65 33.31 24.89
CA PRO A 356 16.83 32.13 25.19
C PRO A 356 17.63 30.81 25.06
N THR A 357 17.50 29.98 26.09
CA THR A 357 18.16 28.68 26.17
C THR A 357 17.10 27.58 26.21
N LEU A 358 17.26 26.53 25.38
CA LEU A 358 16.37 25.36 25.37
C LEU A 358 16.49 24.59 26.69
N THR A 359 15.37 24.42 27.40
CA THR A 359 15.29 23.69 28.66
C THR A 359 14.56 22.36 28.55
N SER A 360 13.71 22.20 27.53
CA SER A 360 12.99 20.95 27.26
C SER A 360 12.66 20.82 25.77
N GLY A 361 12.67 19.57 25.28
CA GLY A 361 12.38 19.20 23.90
C GLY A 361 13.63 19.06 23.02
N ASN A 362 13.42 18.87 21.71
CA ASN A 362 14.51 18.72 20.72
C ASN A 362 14.24 19.65 19.52
N ALA A 363 15.01 20.73 19.40
CA ALA A 363 14.86 21.71 18.31
C ALA A 363 15.28 21.18 16.93
N SER A 364 16.02 20.07 16.86
CA SER A 364 16.39 19.43 15.61
C SER A 364 15.29 18.55 15.01
N SER A 365 14.29 18.18 15.84
CA SER A 365 13.15 17.35 15.41
C SER A 365 11.98 17.60 16.38
N LEU A 366 11.06 18.46 15.98
CA LEU A 366 9.84 18.77 16.72
C LEU A 366 8.68 18.06 16.05
N ALA A 367 8.25 16.94 16.63
CA ALA A 367 7.13 16.14 16.14
C ALA A 367 5.82 16.92 16.17
N VAL A 368 4.83 16.47 15.43
CA VAL A 368 3.44 16.97 15.47
C VAL A 368 2.92 16.95 16.91
N SER A 369 2.28 18.03 17.34
CA SER A 369 1.84 18.29 18.72
C SER A 369 2.98 18.34 19.76
N GLY A 370 4.23 18.27 19.32
CA GLY A 370 5.40 18.38 20.19
C GLY A 370 5.63 19.81 20.66
N THR A 371 6.33 19.98 21.78
CA THR A 371 6.64 21.27 22.37
C THR A 371 8.13 21.42 22.66
N LEU A 372 8.63 22.66 22.53
CA LEU A 372 9.93 23.10 23.01
C LEU A 372 9.73 24.16 24.08
N THR A 373 10.52 24.09 25.16
CA THR A 373 10.50 25.11 26.18
C THR A 373 11.87 25.79 26.26
N TYR A 374 11.86 27.12 26.14
CA TYR A 374 13.05 27.96 26.32
C TYR A 374 12.90 28.84 27.52
N GLN A 375 14.01 29.26 28.09
CA GLN A 375 14.07 30.22 29.20
C GLN A 375 15.05 31.34 28.87
N ALA A 376 14.64 32.57 29.15
CA ALA A 376 15.50 33.75 29.06
C ALA A 376 15.35 34.59 30.36
N THR A 377 16.40 35.27 30.73
CA THR A 377 16.41 36.11 31.94
C THR A 377 16.90 37.53 31.64
N PHE A 378 16.37 38.48 32.37
CA PHE A 378 16.83 39.87 32.36
C PHE A 378 16.89 40.38 33.79
N VAL A 379 18.02 40.89 34.21
CA VAL A 379 18.19 41.62 35.47
C VAL A 379 17.82 43.09 35.21
N ILE A 380 16.83 43.58 35.95
CA ILE A 380 16.31 44.96 35.84
C ILE A 380 17.48 45.92 36.01
N ASN A 381 17.73 46.74 35.01
CA ASN A 381 18.77 47.75 34.99
C ASN A 381 18.19 49.17 35.06
N GLN A 382 19.05 50.19 35.24
CA GLN A 382 18.64 51.58 35.40
C GLN A 382 17.81 52.10 34.18
N GLN A 383 18.20 51.66 32.95
CA GLN A 383 17.47 52.06 31.72
C GLN A 383 16.01 51.60 31.75
N SER A 384 15.75 50.36 32.17
CA SER A 384 14.39 49.85 32.28
C SER A 384 13.58 50.50 33.42
N VAL A 385 14.23 50.85 34.53
CA VAL A 385 13.61 51.62 35.62
C VAL A 385 13.25 53.02 35.14
N ASP A 386 14.20 53.72 34.46
CA ASP A 386 13.95 55.10 33.96
C ASP A 386 12.82 55.17 32.92
N SER A 387 12.60 54.11 32.14
CA SER A 387 11.57 53.99 31.13
C SER A 387 10.22 53.48 31.70
N GLY A 388 10.24 52.88 32.91
CA GLY A 388 9.07 52.35 33.60
C GLY A 388 8.61 50.98 33.20
N SER A 389 9.27 50.33 32.26
CA SER A 389 8.90 48.95 31.85
C SER A 389 9.98 48.23 31.05
N ALA A 390 9.86 46.90 31.02
CA ALA A 390 10.55 46.01 30.08
C ALA A 390 9.50 45.34 29.20
N VAL A 391 9.66 45.43 27.88
CA VAL A 391 8.75 44.89 26.85
C VAL A 391 9.49 43.83 26.06
N ASN A 392 8.98 42.60 26.10
CA ASN A 392 9.61 41.47 25.45
C ASN A 392 8.74 40.86 24.36
N ASN A 393 9.27 40.77 23.15
CA ASN A 393 8.67 40.13 21.99
C ASN A 393 9.48 38.87 21.57
N VAL A 394 8.81 37.89 21.01
CA VAL A 394 9.44 36.65 20.55
C VAL A 394 8.89 36.23 19.20
N SER A 395 9.77 35.74 18.34
CA SER A 395 9.42 35.04 17.11
C SER A 395 10.07 33.68 17.06
N VAL A 396 9.45 32.77 16.35
CA VAL A 396 9.95 31.42 16.10
C VAL A 396 10.02 31.16 14.61
N SER A 397 10.97 30.36 14.19
CA SER A 397 11.03 29.76 12.85
C SER A 397 11.41 28.28 12.96
N GLY A 398 10.92 27.46 12.03
CA GLY A 398 11.27 26.07 11.88
C GLY A 398 11.25 25.69 10.39
N GLU A 399 11.81 24.58 10.05
CA GLU A 399 11.87 24.06 8.67
C GLU A 399 11.07 22.78 8.55
N THR A 400 10.24 22.68 7.52
CA THR A 400 9.57 21.43 7.14
C THR A 400 10.58 20.43 6.58
N PRO A 401 10.24 19.12 6.42
CA PRO A 401 11.10 18.13 5.79
C PRO A 401 11.58 18.52 4.37
N LYS A 402 10.79 19.32 3.65
CA LYS A 402 11.13 19.86 2.31
C LYS A 402 11.88 21.19 2.36
N GLY A 403 12.33 21.64 3.53
CA GLY A 403 13.10 22.87 3.70
C GLY A 403 12.31 24.17 3.60
N ILE A 404 10.97 24.11 3.69
CA ILE A 404 10.14 25.31 3.72
C ILE A 404 10.17 25.88 5.14
N THR A 405 10.48 27.19 5.25
CA THR A 405 10.47 27.86 6.56
C THR A 405 9.06 28.23 6.98
N VAL A 406 8.69 27.85 8.19
CA VAL A 406 7.44 28.20 8.88
C VAL A 406 7.80 29.14 10.04
N THR A 407 7.02 30.21 10.23
CA THR A 407 7.29 31.21 11.27
C THR A 407 6.03 31.53 12.06
N ASP A 408 6.23 31.92 13.31
CA ASP A 408 5.19 32.49 14.15
C ASP A 408 5.77 33.59 15.05
N VAL A 409 4.95 34.52 15.47
CA VAL A 409 5.31 35.62 16.35
C VAL A 409 4.22 35.76 17.42
N ILE A 410 4.63 35.98 18.68
CA ILE A 410 3.66 36.18 19.76
C ILE A 410 2.71 37.35 19.43
N ASP A 411 1.42 37.10 19.56
CA ASP A 411 0.36 38.10 19.22
C ASP A 411 0.47 39.38 20.03
N THR A 412 0.87 39.29 21.30
CA THR A 412 1.00 40.42 22.21
C THR A 412 2.31 40.35 22.98
N PRO A 413 3.19 41.34 22.87
CA PRO A 413 4.41 41.41 23.67
C PRO A 413 4.14 41.33 25.18
N VAL A 414 5.02 40.64 25.88
CA VAL A 414 4.94 40.56 27.35
C VAL A 414 5.56 41.81 27.96
N VAL A 415 4.78 42.54 28.78
CA VAL A 415 5.19 43.76 29.43
C VAL A 415 5.33 43.54 30.93
N VAL A 416 6.48 43.88 31.49
CA VAL A 416 6.71 43.96 32.93
C VAL A 416 6.80 45.43 33.29
N ASN A 417 5.84 45.93 34.09
CA ASN A 417 5.87 47.30 34.61
C ASN A 417 6.88 47.39 35.75
N ILE A 418 7.72 48.41 35.71
CA ILE A 418 8.73 48.72 36.71
C ILE A 418 8.40 50.07 37.33
N PRO A 419 7.90 50.10 38.58
CA PRO A 419 7.46 51.32 39.19
C PRO A 419 8.59 52.36 39.35
N SER A 420 8.34 53.60 38.97
CA SER A 420 9.26 54.73 39.20
C SER A 420 8.86 55.50 40.45
N SER A 421 9.86 55.83 41.26
CA SER A 421 9.71 56.60 42.48
C SER A 421 10.76 57.72 42.54
N PRO A 422 10.56 58.83 41.81
CA PRO A 422 11.47 59.93 41.81
C PRO A 422 11.50 60.65 43.20
N SER A 423 12.74 60.87 43.70
CA SER A 423 12.91 61.59 44.97
C SER A 423 14.30 62.26 44.95
N ILE A 424 14.33 63.45 45.51
CA ILE A 424 15.53 64.29 45.70
C ILE A 424 15.64 64.79 47.10
N ASP A 425 16.82 64.74 47.71
CA ASP A 425 17.12 65.33 49.00
C ASP A 425 18.16 66.43 48.84
N ILE A 426 17.92 67.57 49.52
CA ILE A 426 18.82 68.70 49.46
C ILE A 426 19.24 69.08 50.91
N ASN A 427 20.56 69.04 51.13
CA ASN A 427 21.11 69.49 52.44
C ASN A 427 22.06 70.67 52.23
N LYS A 428 21.94 71.62 53.12
CA LYS A 428 22.79 72.79 53.09
C LYS A 428 23.45 73.00 54.47
N SER A 429 24.76 73.10 54.50
CA SER A 429 25.56 73.42 55.70
C SER A 429 26.39 74.65 55.46
N VAL A 430 26.77 75.32 56.59
CA VAL A 430 27.62 76.49 56.56
C VAL A 430 28.81 76.29 57.49
N VAL A 431 29.97 76.66 57.06
CA VAL A 431 31.18 76.79 57.87
C VAL A 431 31.70 78.21 57.74
N ILE A 432 31.84 78.85 58.89
CA ILE A 432 32.34 80.19 58.96
C ILE A 432 33.87 80.11 59.26
N THR A 433 34.64 80.76 58.44
CA THR A 433 36.08 80.92 58.67
C THR A 433 36.28 82.31 59.19
N ASP A 434 36.75 82.41 60.47
CA ASP A 434 37.06 83.62 61.16
C ASP A 434 38.30 84.31 60.47
N ASN A 435 38.22 85.62 60.32
CA ASN A 435 39.27 86.47 59.74
C ASN A 435 40.44 86.66 60.68
N GLY A 436 40.45 86.14 61.94
CA GLY A 436 41.46 86.15 62.91
C GLY A 436 41.24 87.07 64.11
N ASP A 437 39.99 87.61 64.28
CA ASP A 437 39.62 88.43 65.39
C ASP A 437 38.97 87.68 66.55
N GLY A 438 38.70 86.36 66.37
CA GLY A 438 38.14 85.44 67.35
C GLY A 438 36.59 85.62 67.60
N VAL A 439 35.85 86.38 66.76
CA VAL A 439 34.43 86.58 66.83
C VAL A 439 33.78 86.54 65.46
N THR A 440 32.69 85.78 65.34
CA THR A 440 31.95 85.71 64.07
C THR A 440 31.30 87.06 63.74
N GLY A 441 31.82 87.70 62.66
CA GLY A 441 31.38 89.06 62.34
C GLY A 441 31.70 89.57 60.95
N ILE A 442 31.87 90.91 60.82
CA ILE A 442 32.20 91.53 59.53
C ILE A 442 33.63 91.18 59.13
N GLY A 443 33.78 90.58 57.90
CA GLY A 443 35.02 90.16 57.33
C GLY A 443 35.27 88.64 57.31
N ASP A 444 34.45 87.88 58.02
CA ASP A 444 34.49 86.42 58.00
C ASP A 444 33.91 85.88 56.68
N ILE A 445 34.42 84.71 56.33
CA ILE A 445 33.99 84.00 55.11
C ILE A 445 32.99 82.89 55.52
N ALA A 446 31.75 83.00 55.14
CA ALA A 446 30.75 81.95 55.26
C ALA A 446 30.86 81.04 53.96
N ARG A 447 31.31 79.88 54.14
CA ARG A 447 31.34 78.86 53.05
C ARG A 447 30.10 77.94 53.18
N TYR A 448 29.22 78.00 52.19
CA TYR A 448 28.08 77.10 52.12
C TYR A 448 28.42 75.88 51.29
N THR A 449 28.10 74.69 51.79
CA THR A 449 28.10 73.47 51.06
C THR A 449 26.67 73.05 50.85
N ILE A 450 26.28 72.88 49.60
CA ILE A 450 24.98 72.31 49.19
C ILE A 450 25.23 70.94 48.63
N THR A 451 24.62 69.95 49.24
CA THR A 451 24.61 68.56 48.74
C THR A 451 23.20 68.28 48.23
N VAL A 452 23.17 67.77 46.98
CA VAL A 452 21.93 67.32 46.35
C VAL A 452 22.13 65.83 46.13
N GLN A 453 21.20 65.01 46.64
CA GLN A 453 21.25 63.55 46.51
C GLN A 453 19.96 63.09 45.85
N ASN A 454 20.10 62.26 44.82
CA ASN A 454 18.99 61.47 44.28
C ASN A 454 18.67 60.35 45.27
N THR A 455 17.52 60.40 45.92
CA THR A 455 17.06 59.38 46.88
C THR A 455 15.97 58.49 46.27
N GLY A 456 15.59 58.74 45.01
CA GLY A 456 14.63 57.93 44.26
C GLY A 456 15.33 56.84 43.44
N ASN A 457 14.54 56.09 42.65
CA ASN A 457 14.99 54.98 41.85
C ASN A 457 15.18 55.34 40.35
N ILE A 458 14.87 56.57 39.92
CA ILE A 458 15.03 57.01 38.53
C ILE A 458 16.17 58.00 38.37
N THR A 459 16.78 58.07 37.19
CA THR A 459 17.77 59.09 36.85
C THR A 459 17.13 60.46 36.78
N LEU A 460 17.67 61.45 37.53
CA LEU A 460 17.22 62.84 37.51
C LEU A 460 18.13 63.64 36.55
N ASN A 461 17.50 64.44 35.69
CA ASN A 461 18.18 65.34 34.75
C ASN A 461 17.89 66.79 35.08
N ASN A 462 18.83 67.72 34.75
CA ASN A 462 18.69 69.16 34.97
C ASN A 462 18.54 69.56 36.47
N VAL A 463 19.30 68.87 37.31
CA VAL A 463 19.32 69.16 38.72
C VAL A 463 20.15 70.41 39.04
#